data_26f57a19f3ea9035e53c5e103e143743
#
_entry.id   26f57a19f3ea9035e53c5e103e143743
#
_cell.length_a   1.000
_cell.length_b   1.000
_cell.length_c   1.000
_cell.angle_alpha   90.00
_cell.angle_beta   90.00
_cell.angle_gamma   90.00
#
_symmetry.space_group_name_H-M   'P 1'
#
loop_
_entity.id
_entity.type
_entity.pdbx_description
1 polymer ?
#
loop_
_entity_poly.entity_id
_entity_poly.type
_entity_poly.pdbx_seq_one_letter_code
_entity_poly.pdbx_strand_id
1 'polypeptide(L)'
;MYKTTYDKTVCQTGIIHIGYGAFHRAHQAVYIDDYMEKTGDLRWGIVAVNLRNEGFREINNYVVKTPSSYRLVRSHLDYIDWTKNRTVAKHMLTLPSVHLVTITVTESGYAPGSPLFEYLACGLRNRKTPITIMSCDNIRQNGVVLEAQFLAYLYQTSQYELADWVKDNVKFPSSMVDRITPRTTHTLREEVEELFPCRGYNAIQTEEYTQWVIEDKFASDFPDLSQVG
;
A
#
# COMPACT_ATOMS: atom_id res chain seq x y z
N MET A 1 13.18 -1.57 21.16
CA MET A 1 12.54 -1.55 19.80
C MET A 1 11.76 -2.84 19.61
N TYR A 2 10.50 -2.74 19.22
CA TYR A 2 9.69 -3.89 18.79
C TYR A 2 10.05 -4.24 17.34
N LYS A 3 10.12 -5.52 17.05
CA LYS A 3 10.42 -6.06 15.72
C LYS A 3 9.74 -7.41 15.59
N THR A 4 9.04 -7.63 14.50
CA THR A 4 8.46 -8.93 14.15
C THR A 4 9.54 -9.98 13.89
N THR A 5 9.22 -11.25 14.09
CA THR A 5 10.18 -12.36 14.07
C THR A 5 10.05 -13.27 12.84
N TYR A 6 8.96 -13.14 12.07
CA TYR A 6 8.75 -13.98 10.89
C TYR A 6 9.90 -13.89 9.87
N ASP A 7 10.13 -14.97 9.14
CA ASP A 7 11.16 -15.01 8.10
C ASP A 7 10.68 -14.26 6.84
N LYS A 8 11.25 -13.07 6.62
CA LYS A 8 10.92 -12.23 5.48
C LYS A 8 11.29 -12.88 4.13
N THR A 9 12.25 -13.78 4.10
CA THR A 9 12.74 -14.38 2.85
C THR A 9 11.75 -15.34 2.20
N VAL A 10 10.79 -15.86 2.99
CA VAL A 10 9.72 -16.76 2.49
C VAL A 10 8.39 -16.04 2.28
N CYS A 11 8.33 -14.73 2.55
CA CYS A 11 7.12 -13.95 2.31
C CYS A 11 6.81 -13.87 0.81
N GLN A 12 5.53 -13.96 0.48
CA GLN A 12 5.02 -13.76 -0.87
C GLN A 12 4.46 -12.35 -1.01
N THR A 13 4.48 -11.81 -2.22
CA THR A 13 3.80 -10.55 -2.53
C THR A 13 2.31 -10.80 -2.67
N GLY A 14 1.55 -10.39 -1.67
CA GLY A 14 0.08 -10.43 -1.68
C GLY A 14 -0.56 -9.07 -1.92
N ILE A 15 0.20 -8.01 -1.64
CA ILE A 15 -0.28 -6.62 -1.68
C ILE A 15 0.63 -5.76 -2.56
N ILE A 16 0.01 -5.01 -3.47
CA ILE A 16 0.66 -3.86 -4.11
C ILE A 16 0.14 -2.60 -3.43
N HIS A 17 1.03 -1.78 -2.92
CA HIS A 17 0.66 -0.47 -2.38
C HIS A 17 1.09 0.66 -3.31
N ILE A 18 0.15 1.56 -3.66
CA ILE A 18 0.42 2.72 -4.50
C ILE A 18 0.48 3.98 -3.63
N GLY A 19 1.65 4.61 -3.58
CA GLY A 19 1.90 5.80 -2.77
C GLY A 19 2.71 5.51 -1.50
N TYR A 20 4.04 5.41 -1.59
CA TYR A 20 4.95 5.07 -0.49
C TYR A 20 5.18 6.25 0.47
N GLY A 21 4.09 6.83 0.97
CA GLY A 21 4.11 7.95 1.92
C GLY A 21 4.36 7.54 3.38
N ALA A 22 4.59 8.54 4.24
CA ALA A 22 4.77 8.31 5.67
C ALA A 22 3.51 7.70 6.31
N PHE A 23 2.32 8.15 5.90
CA PHE A 23 1.06 7.62 6.40
C PHE A 23 0.94 6.11 6.15
N HIS A 24 1.11 5.65 4.91
CA HIS A 24 1.07 4.23 4.60
C HIS A 24 2.03 3.41 5.45
N ARG A 25 3.28 3.87 5.55
CA ARG A 25 4.33 3.17 6.31
C ARG A 25 4.04 3.09 7.81
N ALA A 26 3.35 4.11 8.36
CA ALA A 26 2.94 4.14 9.76
C ALA A 26 1.55 3.50 10.01
N HIS A 27 0.78 3.18 8.98
CA HIS A 27 -0.60 2.68 9.10
C HIS A 27 -0.75 1.29 8.47
N GLN A 28 -1.08 1.19 7.17
CA GLN A 28 -1.37 -0.10 6.52
C GLN A 28 -0.24 -1.11 6.68
N ALA A 29 1.02 -0.64 6.52
CA ALA A 29 2.18 -1.50 6.63
C ALA A 29 2.36 -2.08 8.05
N VAL A 30 1.93 -1.35 9.08
CA VAL A 30 1.95 -1.83 10.48
C VAL A 30 0.91 -2.92 10.69
N TYR A 31 -0.34 -2.72 10.21
CA TYR A 31 -1.38 -3.75 10.29
C TYR A 31 -0.97 -5.05 9.62
N ILE A 32 -0.39 -4.97 8.43
CA ILE A 32 0.07 -6.18 7.70
C ILE A 32 1.26 -6.84 8.40
N ASP A 33 2.18 -6.06 8.95
CA ASP A 33 3.32 -6.58 9.72
C ASP A 33 2.85 -7.35 10.98
N ASP A 34 1.85 -6.81 11.70
CA ASP A 34 1.23 -7.46 12.86
C ASP A 34 0.44 -8.71 12.46
N TYR A 35 -0.30 -8.63 11.37
CA TYR A 35 -1.07 -9.77 10.87
C TYR A 35 -0.17 -10.95 10.52
N MET A 36 0.88 -10.72 9.74
CA MET A 36 1.84 -11.76 9.38
C MET A 36 2.53 -12.35 10.60
N GLU A 37 2.91 -11.53 11.59
CA GLU A 37 3.51 -12.01 12.84
C GLU A 37 2.54 -12.86 13.66
N LYS A 38 1.29 -12.42 13.79
CA LYS A 38 0.30 -13.08 14.64
C LYS A 38 -0.19 -14.39 14.06
N THR A 39 -0.41 -14.43 12.74
CA THR A 39 -1.06 -15.56 12.06
C THR A 39 -0.08 -16.54 11.44
N GLY A 40 1.14 -16.11 11.14
CA GLY A 40 2.09 -16.87 10.32
C GLY A 40 1.70 -16.93 8.83
N ASP A 41 0.66 -16.21 8.40
CA ASP A 41 0.27 -16.13 6.99
C ASP A 41 1.14 -15.13 6.23
N LEU A 42 2.25 -15.61 5.71
CA LEU A 42 3.28 -14.82 5.05
C LEU A 42 2.98 -14.50 3.58
N ARG A 43 1.75 -14.72 3.13
CA ARG A 43 1.32 -14.39 1.75
C ARG A 43 1.10 -12.88 1.53
N TRP A 44 1.10 -12.06 2.58
CA TRP A 44 0.66 -10.67 2.55
C TRP A 44 1.78 -9.62 2.53
N GLY A 45 2.96 -10.00 2.12
CA GLY A 45 4.05 -9.04 1.93
C GLY A 45 3.69 -7.95 0.93
N ILE A 46 4.19 -6.74 1.17
CA ILE A 46 3.86 -5.54 0.40
C ILE A 46 4.98 -5.21 -0.59
N VAL A 47 4.64 -5.01 -1.86
CA VAL A 47 5.49 -4.28 -2.81
C VAL A 47 4.90 -2.89 -3.01
N ALA A 48 5.69 -1.86 -2.71
CA ALA A 48 5.26 -0.48 -2.88
C ALA A 48 5.58 0.03 -4.29
N VAL A 49 4.63 0.73 -4.91
CA VAL A 49 4.81 1.39 -6.21
C VAL A 49 4.60 2.88 -6.04
N ASN A 50 5.61 3.67 -6.40
CA ASN A 50 5.49 5.12 -6.41
C ASN A 50 5.30 5.64 -7.83
N LEU A 51 4.26 6.44 -8.05
CA LEU A 51 3.90 6.95 -9.38
C LEU A 51 4.70 8.20 -9.76
N ARG A 52 5.35 8.85 -8.78
CA ARG A 52 6.20 10.02 -8.95
C ARG A 52 7.62 9.68 -8.49
N ASN A 53 8.63 10.31 -9.12
CA ASN A 53 10.00 10.16 -8.65
C ASN A 53 10.22 11.02 -7.39
N GLU A 54 10.21 10.39 -6.25
CA GLU A 54 10.46 11.03 -4.95
C GLU A 54 11.88 10.75 -4.40
N GLY A 55 12.73 10.06 -5.17
CA GLY A 55 14.14 9.84 -4.82
C GLY A 55 14.37 8.97 -3.59
N PHE A 56 13.43 8.09 -3.24
CA PHE A 56 13.63 7.13 -2.16
C PHE A 56 14.83 6.21 -2.48
N ARG A 57 15.82 6.18 -1.59
CA ARG A 57 17.03 5.39 -1.76
C ARG A 57 17.07 4.11 -0.94
N GLU A 58 16.34 4.07 0.19
CA GLU A 58 16.31 2.92 1.09
C GLU A 58 14.89 2.66 1.60
N ILE A 59 14.36 1.51 1.26
CA ILE A 59 12.93 1.23 1.33
C ILE A 59 12.60 0.29 2.47
N ASN A 60 13.52 -0.59 2.80
CA ASN A 60 13.22 -1.77 3.61
C ASN A 60 13.49 -1.60 5.10
N ASN A 61 14.00 -0.45 5.53
CA ASN A 61 14.40 -0.24 6.91
C ASN A 61 13.90 1.12 7.39
N TYR A 62 12.75 1.13 8.03
CA TYR A 62 12.27 2.33 8.71
C TYR A 62 11.69 1.98 10.07
N VAL A 63 11.83 2.92 10.97
CA VAL A 63 11.32 2.84 12.32
C VAL A 63 10.12 3.75 12.46
N VAL A 64 9.03 3.19 12.93
CA VAL A 64 7.85 3.95 13.36
C VAL A 64 7.99 4.24 14.84
N LYS A 65 8.01 5.53 15.20
CA LYS A 65 8.02 6.01 16.59
C LYS A 65 6.65 6.46 16.99
N THR A 66 6.12 5.89 18.06
CA THR A 66 4.99 6.41 18.82
C THR A 66 5.49 7.08 20.10
N PRO A 67 4.65 7.78 20.89
CA PRO A 67 5.05 8.34 22.16
C PRO A 67 5.70 7.33 23.12
N SER A 68 5.29 6.06 23.10
CA SER A 68 5.75 5.02 24.02
C SER A 68 6.75 4.04 23.43
N SER A 69 6.91 3.97 22.10
CA SER A 69 7.66 2.86 21.49
C SER A 69 8.37 3.20 20.18
N TYR A 70 9.33 2.35 19.84
CA TYR A 70 9.98 2.28 18.54
C TYR A 70 9.72 0.92 17.92
N ARG A 71 9.29 0.90 16.67
CA ARG A 71 8.96 -0.31 15.93
C ARG A 71 9.67 -0.34 14.57
N LEU A 72 10.40 -1.40 14.29
CA LEU A 72 10.90 -1.71 12.96
C LEU A 72 9.81 -2.45 12.17
N VAL A 73 9.29 -1.84 11.12
CA VAL A 73 8.28 -2.44 10.24
C VAL A 73 8.96 -3.22 9.11
N ARG A 74 8.50 -4.44 8.87
CA ARG A 74 9.15 -5.40 7.96
C ARG A 74 8.26 -5.91 6.83
N SER A 75 7.00 -5.52 6.79
CA SER A 75 6.00 -5.98 5.80
C SER A 75 6.33 -5.64 4.35
N HIS A 76 7.16 -4.62 4.08
CA HIS A 76 7.59 -4.30 2.73
C HIS A 76 8.66 -5.29 2.23
N LEU A 77 8.42 -5.88 1.07
CA LEU A 77 9.37 -6.76 0.38
C LEU A 77 10.21 -6.00 -0.63
N ASP A 78 9.59 -5.07 -1.36
CA ASP A 78 10.26 -4.30 -2.40
C ASP A 78 9.56 -2.94 -2.65
N TYR A 79 10.23 -2.12 -3.46
CA TYR A 79 9.74 -0.82 -3.91
C TYR A 79 10.05 -0.62 -5.39
N ILE A 80 9.10 -0.08 -6.12
CA ILE A 80 9.22 0.16 -7.54
C ILE A 80 8.90 1.62 -7.85
N ASP A 81 9.85 2.31 -8.46
CA ASP A 81 9.60 3.62 -9.06
C ASP A 81 9.00 3.42 -10.46
N TRP A 82 7.71 3.73 -10.61
CA TRP A 82 6.98 3.64 -11.87
C TRP A 82 7.63 4.43 -13.00
N THR A 83 8.26 5.57 -12.70
CA THR A 83 8.88 6.41 -13.71
C THR A 83 10.11 5.77 -14.35
N LYS A 84 10.75 4.84 -13.63
CA LYS A 84 11.98 4.15 -14.04
C LYS A 84 11.75 2.70 -14.48
N ASN A 85 10.80 2.01 -13.82
CA ASN A 85 10.63 0.55 -13.96
C ASN A 85 9.18 0.16 -14.31
N ARG A 86 8.61 0.80 -15.34
CA ARG A 86 7.22 0.58 -15.77
C ARG A 86 6.91 -0.89 -16.07
N THR A 87 7.83 -1.62 -16.70
CA THR A 87 7.62 -3.02 -17.06
C THR A 87 7.49 -3.90 -15.83
N VAL A 88 8.37 -3.74 -14.85
CA VAL A 88 8.33 -4.50 -13.60
C VAL A 88 7.06 -4.15 -12.83
N ALA A 89 6.73 -2.86 -12.68
CA ALA A 89 5.53 -2.44 -11.97
C ALA A 89 4.24 -3.03 -12.59
N LYS A 90 4.11 -3.02 -13.91
CA LYS A 90 2.96 -3.65 -14.62
C LYS A 90 2.90 -5.15 -14.36
N HIS A 91 4.04 -5.82 -14.42
CA HIS A 91 4.11 -7.27 -14.21
C HIS A 91 3.62 -7.64 -12.81
N MET A 92 3.94 -6.86 -11.79
CA MET A 92 3.48 -7.14 -10.41
C MET A 92 1.96 -7.26 -10.31
N LEU A 93 1.20 -6.43 -11.03
CA LEU A 93 -0.27 -6.53 -11.04
C LEU A 93 -0.83 -7.76 -11.79
N THR A 94 0.00 -8.45 -12.58
CA THR A 94 -0.42 -9.69 -13.27
C THR A 94 -0.25 -10.95 -12.41
N LEU A 95 0.50 -10.85 -11.31
CA LEU A 95 0.81 -12.00 -10.45
C LEU A 95 -0.45 -12.55 -9.76
N PRO A 96 -0.74 -13.84 -9.85
CA PRO A 96 -1.89 -14.44 -9.16
C PRO A 96 -1.83 -14.34 -7.64
N SER A 97 -0.63 -14.25 -7.06
CA SER A 97 -0.42 -14.08 -5.62
C SER A 97 -0.83 -12.71 -5.10
N VAL A 98 -0.93 -11.71 -5.96
CA VAL A 98 -1.39 -10.36 -5.58
C VAL A 98 -2.91 -10.35 -5.52
N HIS A 99 -3.46 -10.25 -4.32
CA HIS A 99 -4.91 -10.25 -4.07
C HIS A 99 -5.47 -8.86 -3.80
N LEU A 100 -4.61 -7.95 -3.36
CA LEU A 100 -5.00 -6.62 -2.89
C LEU A 100 -4.11 -5.52 -3.47
N VAL A 101 -4.73 -4.45 -3.95
CA VAL A 101 -4.08 -3.17 -4.21
C VAL A 101 -4.60 -2.15 -3.20
N THR A 102 -3.71 -1.51 -2.45
CA THR A 102 -4.07 -0.38 -1.58
C THR A 102 -3.48 0.92 -2.12
N ILE A 103 -4.19 2.03 -1.96
CA ILE A 103 -3.83 3.31 -2.58
C ILE A 103 -3.88 4.42 -1.54
N THR A 104 -2.79 5.16 -1.39
CA THR A 104 -2.71 6.42 -0.63
C THR A 104 -2.15 7.52 -1.51
N VAL A 105 -2.92 7.92 -2.51
CA VAL A 105 -2.61 9.08 -3.35
C VAL A 105 -3.47 10.26 -2.88
N THR A 106 -2.98 11.47 -3.06
CA THR A 106 -3.77 12.66 -2.75
C THR A 106 -4.94 12.81 -3.74
N GLU A 107 -5.94 13.62 -3.40
CA GLU A 107 -7.12 13.90 -4.25
C GLU A 107 -6.74 14.19 -5.71
N SER A 108 -5.63 14.91 -5.95
CA SER A 108 -5.09 15.13 -7.28
C SER A 108 -4.66 13.85 -8.02
N GLY A 109 -4.45 12.76 -7.31
CA GLY A 109 -4.12 11.46 -7.88
C GLY A 109 -5.29 10.79 -8.62
N TYR A 110 -6.52 11.23 -8.38
CA TYR A 110 -7.72 10.76 -9.08
C TYR A 110 -8.13 11.66 -10.26
N ALA A 111 -7.39 12.73 -10.53
CA ALA A 111 -7.69 13.62 -11.63
C ALA A 111 -7.47 12.96 -13.00
N PRO A 112 -8.18 13.39 -14.05
CA PRO A 112 -7.91 12.97 -15.43
C PRO A 112 -6.43 13.14 -15.80
N GLY A 113 -5.82 12.13 -16.40
CA GLY A 113 -4.39 12.15 -16.75
C GLY A 113 -3.45 11.73 -15.61
N SER A 114 -3.98 11.37 -14.45
CA SER A 114 -3.17 10.81 -13.37
C SER A 114 -2.48 9.51 -13.80
N PRO A 115 -1.21 9.29 -13.45
CA PRO A 115 -0.50 8.04 -13.72
C PRO A 115 -1.09 6.84 -12.98
N LEU A 116 -1.97 7.04 -11.98
CA LEU A 116 -2.66 5.97 -11.26
C LEU A 116 -3.48 5.10 -12.21
N PHE A 117 -4.34 5.71 -13.01
CA PHE A 117 -5.23 4.96 -13.89
C PHE A 117 -4.48 4.34 -15.07
N GLU A 118 -3.44 5.00 -15.57
CA GLU A 118 -2.53 4.41 -16.55
C GLU A 118 -1.87 3.13 -15.99
N TYR A 119 -1.35 3.19 -14.77
CA TYR A 119 -0.71 2.05 -14.12
C TYR A 119 -1.69 0.90 -13.92
N LEU A 120 -2.87 1.17 -13.35
CA LEU A 120 -3.91 0.15 -13.13
C LEU A 120 -4.35 -0.49 -14.46
N ALA A 121 -4.66 0.31 -15.48
CA ALA A 121 -5.09 -0.19 -16.78
C ALA A 121 -4.01 -1.06 -17.44
N CYS A 122 -2.76 -0.61 -17.41
CA CYS A 122 -1.66 -1.37 -17.98
C CYS A 122 -1.38 -2.70 -17.27
N GLY A 123 -1.51 -2.72 -15.95
CA GLY A 123 -1.29 -3.92 -15.14
C GLY A 123 -2.45 -4.92 -15.25
N LEU A 124 -3.69 -4.44 -15.21
CA LEU A 124 -4.88 -5.30 -15.22
C LEU A 124 -5.18 -5.91 -16.60
N ARG A 125 -4.72 -5.30 -17.69
CA ARG A 125 -4.99 -5.77 -19.06
C ARG A 125 -4.64 -7.25 -19.28
N ASN A 126 -3.59 -7.73 -18.64
CA ASN A 126 -3.13 -9.12 -18.78
C ASN A 126 -3.43 -9.99 -17.55
N ARG A 127 -4.14 -9.44 -16.58
CA ARG A 127 -4.51 -10.16 -15.39
C ARG A 127 -5.67 -11.13 -15.67
N LYS A 128 -5.62 -12.34 -15.07
CA LYS A 128 -6.61 -13.41 -15.26
C LYS A 128 -7.42 -13.72 -14.00
N THR A 129 -6.97 -13.26 -12.84
CA THR A 129 -7.62 -13.55 -11.56
C THR A 129 -8.28 -12.29 -10.99
N PRO A 130 -9.40 -12.41 -10.26
CA PRO A 130 -10.01 -11.29 -9.57
C PRO A 130 -9.04 -10.58 -8.61
N ILE A 131 -9.32 -9.31 -8.30
CA ILE A 131 -8.50 -8.51 -7.39
C ILE A 131 -9.33 -7.45 -6.68
N THR A 132 -8.96 -7.16 -5.44
CA THR A 132 -9.54 -6.04 -4.68
C THR A 132 -8.63 -4.81 -4.83
N ILE A 133 -9.21 -3.65 -5.14
CA ILE A 133 -8.50 -2.37 -5.23
C ILE A 133 -9.14 -1.39 -4.28
N MET A 134 -8.42 -1.00 -3.24
CA MET A 134 -8.94 -0.23 -2.12
C MET A 134 -8.24 1.12 -2.00
N SER A 135 -9.01 2.20 -2.05
CA SER A 135 -8.54 3.52 -1.66
C SER A 135 -8.43 3.59 -0.13
N CYS A 136 -7.30 4.10 0.35
CA CYS A 136 -7.03 4.42 1.75
C CYS A 136 -6.90 5.93 1.96
N ASP A 137 -7.57 6.73 1.12
CA ASP A 137 -7.57 8.19 1.23
C ASP A 137 -8.78 8.68 2.05
N ASN A 138 -8.64 9.83 2.65
CA ASN A 138 -9.68 10.45 3.46
C ASN A 138 -10.75 11.15 2.57
N ILE A 139 -11.40 10.36 1.70
CA ILE A 139 -12.49 10.79 0.82
C ILE A 139 -13.72 9.97 1.18
N ARG A 140 -14.86 10.64 1.35
CA ARG A 140 -16.12 9.92 1.63
C ARG A 140 -16.47 8.98 0.46
N GLN A 141 -16.81 7.71 0.78
CA GLN A 141 -17.10 6.67 -0.21
C GLN A 141 -15.97 6.50 -1.24
N ASN A 142 -14.74 6.53 -0.77
CA ASN A 142 -13.53 6.53 -1.59
C ASN A 142 -13.47 5.33 -2.57
N GLY A 143 -13.99 4.17 -2.22
CA GLY A 143 -14.09 3.01 -3.12
C GLY A 143 -15.01 3.28 -4.31
N VAL A 144 -16.19 3.88 -4.06
CA VAL A 144 -17.15 4.26 -5.12
C VAL A 144 -16.55 5.33 -6.05
N VAL A 145 -15.86 6.31 -5.48
CA VAL A 145 -15.19 7.36 -6.26
C VAL A 145 -14.08 6.77 -7.12
N LEU A 146 -13.26 5.88 -6.56
CA LEU A 146 -12.18 5.22 -7.29
C LEU A 146 -12.72 4.38 -8.46
N GLU A 147 -13.74 3.57 -8.23
CA GLU A 147 -14.39 2.74 -9.26
C GLU A 147 -14.92 3.61 -10.41
N ALA A 148 -15.69 4.64 -10.08
CA ALA A 148 -16.30 5.54 -11.07
C ALA A 148 -15.24 6.26 -11.92
N GLN A 149 -14.19 6.79 -11.29
CA GLN A 149 -13.12 7.50 -11.99
C GLN A 149 -12.28 6.55 -12.86
N PHE A 150 -12.00 5.34 -12.37
CA PHE A 150 -11.24 4.37 -13.15
C PHE A 150 -12.02 3.88 -14.38
N LEU A 151 -13.31 3.55 -14.22
CA LEU A 151 -14.17 3.18 -15.35
C LEU A 151 -14.30 4.33 -16.36
N ALA A 152 -14.47 5.57 -15.88
CA ALA A 152 -14.50 6.75 -16.75
C ALA A 152 -13.21 6.88 -17.57
N TYR A 153 -12.04 6.68 -16.95
CA TYR A 153 -10.76 6.66 -17.64
C TYR A 153 -10.69 5.59 -18.72
N LEU A 154 -11.15 4.37 -18.42
CA LEU A 154 -11.14 3.25 -19.39
C LEU A 154 -12.03 3.56 -20.60
N TYR A 155 -13.22 4.13 -20.39
CA TYR A 155 -14.12 4.54 -21.47
C TYR A 155 -13.53 5.68 -22.31
N GLN A 156 -12.96 6.71 -21.66
CA GLN A 156 -12.32 7.83 -22.35
C GLN A 156 -11.11 7.40 -23.21
N THR A 157 -10.44 6.33 -22.80
CA THR A 157 -9.29 5.77 -23.54
C THR A 157 -9.66 4.60 -24.44
N SER A 158 -10.97 4.37 -24.69
CA SER A 158 -11.52 3.32 -25.56
C SER A 158 -11.11 1.90 -25.17
N GLN A 159 -10.90 1.64 -23.88
CA GLN A 159 -10.52 0.33 -23.33
C GLN A 159 -11.76 -0.44 -22.84
N TYR A 160 -12.74 -0.63 -23.72
CA TYR A 160 -14.06 -1.20 -23.38
C TYR A 160 -13.99 -2.63 -22.83
N GLU A 161 -13.22 -3.51 -23.46
CA GLU A 161 -13.05 -4.89 -22.99
C GLU A 161 -12.44 -4.95 -21.58
N LEU A 162 -11.49 -4.08 -21.29
CA LEU A 162 -10.92 -3.98 -19.94
C LEU A 162 -11.93 -3.42 -18.95
N ALA A 163 -12.76 -2.45 -19.35
CA ALA A 163 -13.80 -1.91 -18.48
C ALA A 163 -14.82 -2.99 -18.09
N ASP A 164 -15.22 -3.85 -19.02
CA ASP A 164 -16.13 -4.96 -18.73
C ASP A 164 -15.46 -6.01 -17.84
N TRP A 165 -14.20 -6.37 -18.11
CA TRP A 165 -13.45 -7.26 -17.22
C TRP A 165 -13.35 -6.70 -15.80
N VAL A 166 -13.07 -5.40 -15.64
CA VAL A 166 -12.98 -4.72 -14.34
C VAL A 166 -14.29 -4.82 -13.56
N LYS A 167 -15.44 -4.57 -14.19
CA LYS A 167 -16.75 -4.69 -13.52
C LYS A 167 -17.00 -6.09 -12.96
N ASP A 168 -16.59 -7.12 -13.68
CA ASP A 168 -16.82 -8.51 -13.32
C ASP A 168 -15.80 -9.03 -12.27
N ASN A 169 -14.56 -8.58 -12.34
CA ASN A 169 -13.45 -9.19 -11.62
C ASN A 169 -12.76 -8.30 -10.59
N VAL A 170 -13.12 -7.01 -10.49
CA VAL A 170 -12.53 -6.10 -9.51
C VAL A 170 -13.59 -5.63 -8.51
N LYS A 171 -13.22 -5.59 -7.23
CA LYS A 171 -14.03 -4.97 -6.18
C LYS A 171 -13.31 -3.76 -5.61
N PHE A 172 -14.09 -2.72 -5.35
CA PHE A 172 -13.60 -1.44 -4.82
C PHE A 172 -14.30 -1.17 -3.47
N PRO A 173 -13.83 -1.82 -2.38
CA PRO A 173 -14.34 -1.50 -1.05
C PRO A 173 -14.00 -0.08 -0.65
N SER A 174 -14.93 0.59 0.02
CA SER A 174 -14.62 1.84 0.71
C SER A 174 -13.87 1.55 2.00
N SER A 175 -12.97 2.44 2.37
CA SER A 175 -12.29 2.37 3.67
C SER A 175 -12.23 3.73 4.35
N MET A 176 -12.07 3.70 5.67
CA MET A 176 -11.78 4.88 6.47
C MET A 176 -10.54 4.60 7.29
N VAL A 177 -9.58 5.48 7.19
CA VAL A 177 -8.28 5.38 7.86
C VAL A 177 -8.09 6.57 8.78
N ASP A 178 -7.55 6.33 9.96
CA ASP A 178 -7.21 7.39 10.90
C ASP A 178 -5.91 7.07 11.64
N ARG A 179 -4.96 7.96 11.50
CA ARG A 179 -3.72 8.04 12.28
C ARG A 179 -3.00 9.35 11.98
N ILE A 180 -2.63 10.11 12.98
CA ILE A 180 -1.83 11.32 12.79
C ILE A 180 -0.36 10.94 12.54
N THR A 181 0.16 11.38 11.40
CA THR A 181 1.55 11.13 11.00
C THR A 181 2.22 12.45 10.61
N PRO A 182 2.78 13.19 11.57
CA PRO A 182 3.43 14.47 11.31
C PRO A 182 4.72 14.29 10.51
N ARG A 183 5.23 15.38 9.95
CA ARG A 183 6.51 15.36 9.25
C ARG A 183 7.64 14.96 10.19
N THR A 184 8.50 14.04 9.74
CA THR A 184 9.69 13.63 10.46
C THR A 184 10.64 14.82 10.69
N THR A 185 10.96 15.11 11.93
CA THR A 185 11.89 16.17 12.33
C THR A 185 13.36 15.72 12.17
N HIS A 186 14.28 16.68 12.14
CA HIS A 186 15.73 16.39 12.16
C HIS A 186 16.10 15.67 13.45
N THR A 187 15.61 16.17 14.57
CA THR A 187 15.85 15.59 15.91
C THR A 187 15.45 14.12 16.00
N LEU A 188 14.29 13.73 15.41
CA LEU A 188 13.88 12.33 15.40
C LEU A 188 14.83 11.46 14.57
N ARG A 189 15.40 11.99 13.48
CA ARG A 189 16.37 11.23 12.68
C ARG A 189 17.65 11.01 13.44
N GLU A 190 18.15 12.03 14.13
CA GLU A 190 19.33 11.95 15.00
C GLU A 190 19.11 10.96 16.14
N GLU A 191 17.95 11.03 16.81
CA GLU A 191 17.56 10.11 17.87
C GLU A 191 17.55 8.64 17.39
N VAL A 192 16.99 8.37 16.20
CA VAL A 192 16.96 7.02 15.64
C VAL A 192 18.36 6.55 15.23
N GLU A 193 19.22 7.43 14.69
CA GLU A 193 20.60 7.08 14.36
C GLU A 193 21.43 6.81 15.63
N GLU A 194 21.21 7.56 16.69
CA GLU A 194 21.86 7.35 18.00
C GLU A 194 21.46 6.01 18.62
N LEU A 195 20.17 5.69 18.59
CA LEU A 195 19.64 4.44 19.13
C LEU A 195 20.00 3.21 18.29
N PHE A 196 20.16 3.39 16.98
CA PHE A 196 20.41 2.31 16.02
C PHE A 196 21.54 2.67 15.05
N PRO A 197 22.76 2.87 15.54
CA PRO A 197 23.87 3.38 14.75
C PRO A 197 24.22 2.46 13.58
N CYS A 198 24.59 3.05 12.46
CA CYS A 198 24.97 2.37 11.22
C CYS A 198 23.89 1.47 10.60
N ARG A 199 22.62 1.68 10.94
CA ARG A 199 21.49 0.95 10.35
C ARG A 199 20.84 1.69 9.20
N GLY A 200 21.04 3.02 9.09
CA GLY A 200 20.43 3.85 8.05
C GLY A 200 18.90 3.86 8.08
N TYR A 201 18.28 3.67 9.26
CA TYR A 201 16.81 3.61 9.37
C TYR A 201 16.19 4.97 9.11
N ASN A 202 15.23 5.01 8.20
CA ASN A 202 14.32 6.15 8.12
C ASN A 202 13.40 6.18 9.34
N ALA A 203 13.10 7.38 9.85
CA ALA A 203 12.22 7.56 11.00
C ALA A 203 10.86 8.12 10.58
N ILE A 204 9.79 7.60 11.16
CA ILE A 204 8.43 8.10 10.98
C ILE A 204 7.81 8.27 12.35
N GLN A 205 7.35 9.48 12.66
CA GLN A 205 6.63 9.77 13.89
C GLN A 205 5.14 9.59 13.66
N THR A 206 4.45 9.01 14.66
CA THR A 206 3.00 8.87 14.65
C THR A 206 2.45 8.81 16.08
N GLU A 207 1.14 8.96 16.22
CA GLU A 207 0.44 8.72 17.47
C GLU A 207 0.26 7.23 17.77
N GLU A 208 -0.20 6.92 19.00
CA GLU A 208 -0.55 5.54 19.39
C GLU A 208 -1.83 5.07 18.70
N TYR A 209 -2.81 5.96 18.59
CA TYR A 209 -4.09 5.63 18.00
C TYR A 209 -3.94 5.25 16.52
N THR A 210 -4.68 4.23 16.12
CA THR A 210 -4.81 3.83 14.73
C THR A 210 -6.19 3.21 14.51
N GLN A 211 -6.80 3.50 13.37
CA GLN A 211 -8.07 2.90 12.98
C GLN A 211 -8.09 2.63 11.47
N TRP A 212 -8.59 1.46 11.09
CA TRP A 212 -8.83 1.10 9.70
C TRP A 212 -10.18 0.39 9.59
N VAL A 213 -11.20 1.08 9.12
CA VAL A 213 -12.52 0.52 8.85
C VAL A 213 -12.60 0.19 7.37
N ILE A 214 -13.01 -1.01 7.03
CA ILE A 214 -13.01 -1.55 5.66
C ILE A 214 -14.39 -2.13 5.36
N GLU A 215 -14.98 -1.76 4.22
CA GLU A 215 -16.20 -2.36 3.70
C GLU A 215 -15.95 -3.84 3.35
N ASP A 216 -16.81 -4.73 3.81
CA ASP A 216 -16.72 -6.17 3.52
C ASP A 216 -17.18 -6.47 2.07
N LYS A 217 -16.31 -6.12 1.11
CA LYS A 217 -16.54 -6.24 -0.34
C LYS A 217 -15.26 -6.61 -1.05
N PHE A 218 -14.94 -7.90 -1.09
CA PHE A 218 -13.68 -8.38 -1.67
C PHE A 218 -13.90 -9.23 -2.92
N ALA A 219 -12.94 -9.21 -3.85
CA ALA A 219 -12.97 -10.01 -5.07
C ALA A 219 -12.25 -11.35 -4.92
N SER A 220 -11.35 -11.46 -3.94
CA SER A 220 -10.50 -12.63 -3.68
C SER A 220 -10.14 -12.67 -2.19
N ASP A 221 -9.19 -13.52 -1.83
CA ASP A 221 -8.66 -13.57 -0.46
C ASP A 221 -8.30 -12.18 0.07
N PHE A 222 -8.57 -11.99 1.36
CA PHE A 222 -8.26 -10.77 2.09
C PHE A 222 -7.75 -11.15 3.50
N PRO A 223 -6.71 -10.46 4.05
CA PRO A 223 -6.24 -10.75 5.39
C PRO A 223 -7.28 -10.34 6.42
N ASP A 224 -7.63 -11.22 7.34
CA ASP A 224 -8.55 -10.89 8.45
C ASP A 224 -7.86 -9.95 9.45
N LEU A 225 -7.84 -8.67 9.11
CA LEU A 225 -7.18 -7.62 9.91
C LEU A 225 -7.88 -7.36 11.25
N SER A 226 -9.12 -7.86 11.46
CA SER A 226 -9.79 -7.78 12.76
C SER A 226 -9.03 -8.50 13.87
N GLN A 227 -8.11 -9.39 13.50
CA GLN A 227 -7.23 -10.06 14.45
C GLN A 227 -6.17 -9.13 15.06
N VAL A 228 -5.89 -7.98 14.46
CA VAL A 228 -4.79 -7.10 14.88
C VAL A 228 -5.21 -5.65 15.16
N GLY A 229 -6.50 -5.36 15.14
CA GLY A 229 -7.02 -4.04 15.53
C GLY A 229 -8.41 -3.74 15.04
#